data_3aa20e5186ab4e88694d27bb51c54bf8
#
_entry.id   3aa20e5186ab4e88694d27bb51c54bf8
#
_cell.length_a   1.000
_cell.length_b   1.000
_cell.length_c   1.000
_cell.angle_alpha   90.00
_cell.angle_beta   90.00
_cell.angle_gamma   90.00
#
_symmetry.space_group_name_H-M   'P 1'
#
loop_
_entity.id
_entity.type
_entity.pdbx_description
1 polymer ?
#
loop_
_entity_poly.entity_id
_entity_poly.type
_entity_poly.pdbx_seq_one_letter_code
_entity_poly.pdbx_strand_id
1 'polypeptide(L)'
;MNLVRLESLVGNENIEKIRNLKVLVLGLGGVGGYVIESLVRCGVENITLVDGDTIKPSNINRQLIVTSKNMNKYKTREWKKRIKLINKNAIVNI
;
A
#
# COMPACT_ATOMS: atom_id res chain seq x y z
N MET A 1 10.84 5.14 -7.77
CA MET A 1 11.05 5.27 -6.32
C MET A 1 12.50 4.96 -5.99
N ASN A 2 13.12 5.75 -5.15
CA ASN A 2 14.54 5.58 -4.81
C ASN A 2 14.71 4.62 -3.64
N LEU A 3 15.33 3.46 -3.87
CA LEU A 3 15.56 2.42 -2.88
C LEU A 3 17.06 2.23 -2.56
N VAL A 4 17.88 3.27 -2.79
CA VAL A 4 19.35 3.18 -2.64
C VAL A 4 19.76 2.70 -1.24
N ARG A 5 19.11 3.20 -0.19
CA ARG A 5 19.46 2.80 1.18
C ARG A 5 19.06 1.35 1.46
N LEU A 6 17.92 0.91 0.98
CA LEU A 6 17.49 -0.48 1.12
C LEU A 6 18.40 -1.39 0.29
N GLU A 7 18.75 -0.98 -0.93
CA GLU A 7 19.66 -1.71 -1.80
C GLU A 7 21.02 -1.92 -1.14
N SER A 8 21.56 -0.90 -0.46
CA SER A 8 22.84 -1.02 0.24
C SER A 8 22.80 -2.05 1.38
N LEU A 9 21.60 -2.30 1.93
CA LEU A 9 21.42 -3.26 3.00
C LEU A 9 21.22 -4.69 2.49
N VAL A 10 20.40 -4.87 1.44
CA VAL A 10 19.97 -6.21 0.99
C VAL A 10 20.55 -6.62 -0.36
N GLY A 11 21.15 -5.70 -1.12
CA GLY A 11 21.71 -5.96 -2.43
C GLY A 11 20.71 -5.78 -3.57
N ASN A 12 21.24 -5.52 -4.77
CA ASN A 12 20.43 -5.23 -5.95
C ASN A 12 19.56 -6.43 -6.39
N GLU A 13 20.11 -7.64 -6.28
CA GLU A 13 19.37 -8.86 -6.62
C GLU A 13 18.12 -9.03 -5.75
N ASN A 14 18.23 -8.75 -4.47
CA ASN A 14 17.09 -8.85 -3.55
C ASN A 14 16.08 -7.73 -3.79
N ILE A 15 16.51 -6.54 -4.16
CA ILE A 15 15.60 -5.45 -4.56
C ILE A 15 14.76 -5.88 -5.77
N GLU A 16 15.37 -6.50 -6.78
CA GLU A 16 14.63 -6.98 -7.96
C GLU A 16 13.63 -8.09 -7.59
N LYS A 17 13.99 -8.99 -6.69
CA LYS A 17 13.06 -10.00 -6.18
C LYS A 17 11.85 -9.36 -5.51
N ILE A 18 12.06 -8.35 -4.68
CA ILE A 18 10.99 -7.62 -4.00
C ILE A 18 10.08 -6.93 -5.02
N ARG A 19 10.65 -6.24 -6.01
CA ARG A 19 9.87 -5.57 -7.05
C ARG A 19 8.97 -6.52 -7.83
N ASN A 20 9.41 -7.75 -8.04
CA ASN A 20 8.69 -8.74 -8.83
C ASN A 20 7.69 -9.56 -8.02
N LEU A 21 7.57 -9.34 -6.72
CA LEU A 21 6.57 -10.00 -5.89
C LEU A 21 5.17 -9.57 -6.32
N LYS A 22 4.25 -10.53 -6.31
CA LYS A 22 2.81 -10.27 -6.47
C LYS A 22 2.15 -10.52 -5.12
N VAL A 23 1.60 -9.49 -4.52
CA VAL A 23 1.07 -9.56 -3.15
C VAL A 23 -0.43 -9.34 -3.16
N LEU A 24 -1.15 -10.19 -2.46
CA LEU A 24 -2.58 -10.05 -2.22
C LEU A 24 -2.80 -9.65 -0.76
N VAL A 25 -3.50 -8.54 -0.54
CA VAL A 25 -3.84 -8.09 0.82
C VAL A 25 -5.36 -8.18 0.99
N LEU A 26 -5.76 -9.02 1.93
CA LEU A 26 -7.16 -9.21 2.31
C LEU A 26 -7.44 -8.42 3.58
N GLY A 27 -8.35 -7.44 3.48
CA GLY A 27 -8.68 -6.57 4.60
C GLY A 27 -7.74 -5.38 4.74
N LEU A 28 -8.30 -4.18 4.63
CA LEU A 28 -7.57 -2.91 4.60
C LEU A 28 -7.81 -2.07 5.87
N GLY A 29 -8.08 -2.74 6.99
CA GLY A 29 -8.23 -2.07 8.28
C GLY A 29 -6.88 -1.58 8.85
N GLY A 30 -6.83 -1.40 10.18
CA GLY A 30 -5.64 -0.84 10.83
C GLY A 30 -4.35 -1.58 10.50
N VAL A 31 -4.30 -2.90 10.74
CA VAL A 31 -3.10 -3.72 10.49
C VAL A 31 -2.80 -3.83 9.00
N GLY A 32 -3.82 -4.14 8.19
CA GLY A 32 -3.66 -4.29 6.73
C GLY A 32 -3.12 -3.03 6.07
N GLY A 33 -3.56 -1.87 6.51
CA GLY A 33 -3.07 -0.59 5.99
C GLY A 33 -1.58 -0.37 6.25
N TYR A 34 -1.10 -0.66 7.45
CA TYR A 34 0.32 -0.53 7.77
C TYR A 34 1.16 -1.55 7.00
N VAL A 35 0.63 -2.75 6.77
CA VAL A 35 1.29 -3.76 5.94
C VAL A 35 1.47 -3.24 4.51
N ILE A 36 0.42 -2.68 3.91
CA ILE A 36 0.49 -2.10 2.56
C ILE A 36 1.55 -1.01 2.48
N GLU A 37 1.51 -0.08 3.41
CA GLU A 37 2.46 1.04 3.44
C GLU A 37 3.91 0.53 3.48
N SER A 38 4.19 -0.44 4.33
CA SER A 38 5.52 -1.05 4.46
C SER A 38 5.96 -1.76 3.18
N LEU A 39 5.09 -2.57 2.59
CA LEU A 39 5.39 -3.30 1.37
C LEU A 39 5.72 -2.37 0.21
N VAL A 40 4.90 -1.35 0.00
CA VAL A 40 5.09 -0.39 -1.09
C VAL A 40 6.40 0.38 -0.92
N ARG A 41 6.69 0.84 0.29
CA ARG A 41 7.92 1.59 0.57
C ARG A 41 9.17 0.73 0.50
N CYS A 42 9.04 -0.58 0.63
CA CYS A 42 10.15 -1.53 0.41
C CYS A 42 10.31 -1.96 -1.07
N GLY A 43 9.45 -1.47 -1.95
CA GLY A 43 9.62 -1.70 -3.39
C GLY A 43 8.69 -2.71 -4.03
N VAL A 44 7.72 -3.26 -3.31
CA VAL A 44 6.70 -4.12 -3.91
C VAL A 44 5.86 -3.30 -4.89
N GLU A 45 5.78 -3.75 -6.15
CA GLU A 45 5.15 -2.99 -7.22
C GLU A 45 3.86 -3.61 -7.75
N ASN A 46 3.54 -4.85 -7.39
CA ASN A 46 2.31 -5.51 -7.85
C ASN A 46 1.48 -5.94 -6.65
N ILE A 47 0.39 -5.23 -6.40
CA ILE A 47 -0.44 -5.44 -5.22
C ILE A 47 -1.90 -5.55 -5.63
N THR A 48 -2.58 -6.56 -5.11
CA THR A 48 -4.03 -6.70 -5.23
C THR A 48 -4.66 -6.46 -3.87
N LEU A 49 -5.64 -5.57 -3.83
CA LEU A 49 -6.33 -5.16 -2.61
C LEU A 49 -7.77 -5.69 -2.62
N VAL A 50 -8.17 -6.35 -1.55
CA VAL A 50 -9.53 -6.87 -1.40
C VAL A 50 -10.12 -6.39 -0.08
N ASP A 51 -11.14 -5.54 -0.17
CA ASP A 51 -11.92 -5.05 0.96
C ASP A 51 -13.23 -4.46 0.44
N GLY A 52 -14.34 -4.84 1.02
CA GLY A 52 -15.65 -4.33 0.61
C GLY A 52 -16.07 -3.05 1.32
N ASP A 53 -15.30 -2.58 2.29
CA ASP A 53 -15.73 -1.49 3.16
C ASP A 53 -15.43 -0.11 2.58
N THR A 54 -16.26 0.83 3.03
CA THR A 54 -16.00 2.26 2.87
C THR A 54 -15.35 2.82 4.14
N ILE A 55 -14.72 3.98 3.99
CA ILE A 55 -14.10 4.70 5.11
C ILE A 55 -15.19 5.31 5.99
N LYS A 56 -15.06 5.10 7.30
CA LYS A 56 -16.00 5.60 8.31
C LYS A 56 -15.29 6.53 9.29
N PRO A 57 -16.01 7.50 9.89
CA PRO A 57 -15.41 8.45 10.85
C PRO A 57 -14.69 7.76 12.01
N SER A 58 -15.20 6.64 12.49
CA SER A 58 -14.58 5.88 13.59
C SER A 58 -13.21 5.28 13.24
N ASN A 59 -12.84 5.23 11.96
CA ASN A 59 -11.56 4.68 11.52
C ASN A 59 -10.39 5.66 11.68
N ILE A 60 -10.67 6.95 11.85
CA ILE A 60 -9.64 8.00 11.78
C ILE A 60 -8.53 7.87 12.81
N ASN A 61 -8.82 7.30 13.96
CA ASN A 61 -7.86 7.22 15.07
C ASN A 61 -6.78 6.15 14.88
N ARG A 62 -6.96 5.20 13.96
CA ARG A 62 -6.06 4.04 13.83
C ARG A 62 -5.80 3.55 12.41
N GLN A 63 -6.52 4.06 11.41
CA GLN A 63 -6.35 3.61 10.03
C GLN A 63 -5.65 4.68 9.20
N LEU A 64 -4.48 4.32 8.71
CA LEU A 64 -3.56 5.22 8.02
C LEU A 64 -4.17 5.93 6.82
N ILE A 65 -5.04 5.24 6.06
CA ILE A 65 -5.64 5.79 4.85
C ILE A 65 -6.71 6.85 5.14
N VAL A 66 -7.26 6.87 6.35
CA VAL A 66 -8.42 7.69 6.70
C VAL A 66 -8.04 9.14 6.94
N THR A 67 -8.70 10.05 6.24
CA THR A 67 -8.57 11.49 6.44
C THR A 67 -9.96 12.12 6.48
N SER A 68 -10.05 13.39 6.86
CA SER A 68 -11.32 14.12 6.82
C SER A 68 -11.88 14.30 5.40
N LYS A 69 -11.05 14.07 4.37
CA LYS A 69 -11.42 14.31 2.97
C LYS A 69 -11.90 13.06 2.23
N ASN A 70 -11.77 11.86 2.83
CA ASN A 70 -12.12 10.64 2.11
C ASN A 70 -13.18 9.78 2.80
N MET A 71 -13.98 10.38 3.68
CA MET A 71 -15.11 9.70 4.32
C MET A 71 -16.08 9.14 3.28
N ASN A 72 -16.60 7.94 3.54
CA ASN A 72 -17.57 7.22 2.69
C ASN A 72 -17.00 6.71 1.36
N LYS A 73 -15.73 6.92 1.08
CA LYS A 73 -15.08 6.36 -0.12
C LYS A 73 -14.62 4.93 0.15
N TYR A 74 -14.50 4.13 -0.90
CA TYR A 74 -14.01 2.77 -0.77
C TYR A 74 -12.55 2.73 -0.34
N LYS A 75 -12.23 1.91 0.64
CA LYS A 75 -10.86 1.76 1.14
C LYS A 75 -9.90 1.31 0.04
N THR A 76 -10.32 0.37 -0.82
CA THR A 76 -9.48 -0.10 -1.94
C THR A 76 -9.09 1.03 -2.87
N ARG A 77 -10.04 1.90 -3.21
CA ARG A 77 -9.79 3.03 -4.12
C ARG A 77 -8.85 4.06 -3.52
N GLU A 78 -9.04 4.36 -2.24
CA GLU A 78 -8.20 5.33 -1.55
C GLU A 78 -6.76 4.80 -1.38
N TRP A 79 -6.61 3.53 -1.08
CA TRP A 79 -5.29 2.89 -1.03
C TRP A 79 -4.61 2.87 -2.40
N LYS A 80 -5.36 2.59 -3.47
CA LYS A 80 -4.80 2.66 -4.82
C LYS A 80 -4.22 4.04 -5.11
N LYS A 81 -4.94 5.11 -4.80
CA LYS A 81 -4.45 6.49 -4.97
C LYS A 81 -3.18 6.72 -4.17
N ARG A 82 -3.17 6.32 -2.89
CA ARG A 82 -2.02 6.50 -2.02
C ARG A 82 -0.79 5.75 -2.52
N ILE A 83 -0.96 4.50 -2.92
CA ILE A 83 0.13 3.69 -3.47
C ILE A 83 0.73 4.36 -4.70
N LYS A 84 -0.08 4.86 -5.60
CA LYS A 84 0.38 5.56 -6.80
C LYS A 84 1.13 6.85 -6.47
N LEU A 85 0.79 7.53 -5.39
CA LEU A 85 1.54 8.70 -4.93
C LEU A 85 2.92 8.32 -4.38
N ILE A 86 3.04 7.16 -3.76
CA ILE A 86 4.32 6.66 -3.24
C ILE A 86 5.20 6.12 -4.38
N ASN A 87 4.62 5.32 -5.25
CA ASN A 87 5.30 4.73 -6.39
C ASN A 87 4.38 4.73 -7.63
N LYS A 88 4.63 5.65 -8.55
CA LYS A 88 3.82 5.79 -9.76
C LYS A 88 3.87 4.56 -10.67
N ASN A 89 4.89 3.72 -10.54
CA ASN A 89 5.06 2.51 -11.35
C ASN A 89 4.31 1.30 -10.77
N ALA A 90 3.73 1.42 -9.59
CA ALA A 90 3.01 0.32 -8.97
C ALA A 90 1.77 -0.09 -9.78
N ILE A 91 1.53 -1.38 -9.87
CA ILE A 91 0.34 -1.97 -10.44
C ILE A 91 -0.57 -2.36 -9.29
N VAL A 92 -1.73 -1.73 -9.22
CA VAL A 92 -2.68 -1.94 -8.12
C VAL A 92 -3.99 -2.45 -8.68
N ASN A 93 -4.33 -3.68 -8.33
CA ASN A 93 -5.60 -4.31 -8.68
C ASN A 93 -6.55 -4.21 -7.49
N ILE A 94 -7.79 -3.89 -7.76
CA ILE A 94 -8.83 -3.77 -6.73
C ILE A 94 -10.09 -4.52 -7.11
#